data_9c34dfaa657cf25a169fb2f8b4e35ca6
#
_entry.id   9c34dfaa657cf25a169fb2f8b4e35ca6
#
_cell.length_a   1.000
_cell.length_b   1.000
_cell.length_c   1.000
_cell.angle_alpha   90.00
_cell.angle_beta   90.00
_cell.angle_gamma   90.00
#
_symmetry.space_group_name_H-M   'P 1'
#
loop_
_entity.id
_entity.type
_entity.pdbx_description
1 polymer ?
#
loop_
_entity_poly.entity_id
_entity_poly.type
_entity_poly.pdbx_seq_one_letter_code
_entity_poly.pdbx_strand_id
1 'polypeptide(L)'
;MRVSSEQRKHPACCAVDESIRSWWSAETGDTGEFLSLDLGEVCEVRAIQINFADEDAQLSGGVSDTYQYHLETSTDGKKWKPVGEKSLRITDTQHDYVVLEKPLASRYLRITNVHVPAGKFSVSGFRVFGKANKPAPSMVDSWRGLRDVNDRRNATLRWNNVEDAVGYNIRYGTSPDKLYHNYIVYGDNEIIIKGLHAEWEYYFAIDSFNEGGITRGEKVEKVL
;
A
#
# COMPACT_ATOMS: atom_id res chain seq x y z
N MET A 1 5.59 1.02 -15.02
CA MET A 1 6.02 2.39 -14.63
C MET A 1 6.78 3.07 -15.77
N ARG A 2 6.81 4.41 -15.77
CA ARG A 2 7.62 5.23 -16.70
C ARG A 2 8.24 6.36 -15.89
N VAL A 3 9.49 6.69 -16.18
CA VAL A 3 10.25 7.76 -15.51
C VAL A 3 10.94 8.64 -16.54
N SER A 4 11.29 9.86 -16.17
CA SER A 4 12.11 10.76 -16.97
C SER A 4 13.56 10.28 -17.06
N SER A 5 14.13 9.89 -15.92
CA SER A 5 15.47 9.35 -15.76
C SER A 5 15.52 8.43 -14.53
N GLU A 6 16.55 7.63 -14.35
CA GLU A 6 16.77 6.86 -13.13
C GLU A 6 18.25 6.58 -12.89
N GLN A 7 18.65 6.61 -11.65
CA GLN A 7 19.96 6.17 -11.22
C GLN A 7 20.05 4.64 -11.23
N ARG A 8 21.17 4.11 -11.67
CA ARG A 8 21.39 2.65 -11.75
C ARG A 8 21.13 1.91 -10.44
N LYS A 9 21.42 2.54 -9.27
CA LYS A 9 21.22 1.94 -7.95
C LYS A 9 19.82 2.16 -7.38
N HIS A 10 19.05 3.06 -7.97
CA HIS A 10 17.74 3.50 -7.51
C HIS A 10 16.70 3.46 -8.64
N PRO A 11 16.43 2.25 -9.19
CA PRO A 11 15.51 2.10 -10.32
C PRO A 11 14.05 2.35 -9.92
N ALA A 12 13.20 2.62 -10.89
CA ALA A 12 11.80 2.99 -10.69
C ALA A 12 11.00 1.99 -9.82
N CYS A 13 11.31 0.69 -9.90
CA CYS A 13 10.63 -0.33 -9.11
C CYS A 13 10.77 -0.13 -7.58
N CYS A 14 11.82 0.53 -7.13
CA CYS A 14 12.04 0.82 -5.71
C CYS A 14 11.03 1.84 -5.13
N ALA A 15 10.28 2.56 -5.96
CA ALA A 15 9.22 3.45 -5.49
C ALA A 15 7.93 2.71 -5.08
N VAL A 16 7.82 1.41 -5.38
CA VAL A 16 6.60 0.61 -5.14
C VAL A 16 6.89 -0.79 -4.56
N ASP A 17 8.09 -1.05 -4.10
CA ASP A 17 8.50 -2.35 -3.56
C ASP A 17 8.18 -2.53 -2.07
N GLU A 18 7.52 -1.53 -1.45
CA GLU A 18 7.16 -1.48 -0.03
C GLU A 18 8.35 -1.56 0.95
N SER A 19 9.58 -1.44 0.46
CA SER A 19 10.78 -1.44 1.28
C SER A 19 11.12 -0.02 1.75
N ILE A 20 11.27 0.17 3.06
CA ILE A 20 11.71 1.45 3.64
C ILE A 20 13.20 1.76 3.40
N ARG A 21 13.95 0.82 2.79
CA ARG A 21 15.39 0.93 2.56
C ARG A 21 15.75 1.11 1.10
N SER A 22 14.77 1.20 0.23
CA SER A 22 14.93 1.40 -1.20
C SER A 22 14.10 2.60 -1.67
N TRP A 23 14.55 3.25 -2.72
CA TRP A 23 13.87 4.37 -3.36
C TRP A 23 14.26 4.49 -4.82
N TRP A 24 13.36 5.01 -5.62
CA TRP A 24 13.71 5.51 -6.94
C TRP A 24 14.35 6.89 -6.82
N SER A 25 15.35 7.17 -7.65
CA SER A 25 15.93 8.50 -7.79
C SER A 25 16.13 8.84 -9.26
N ALA A 26 15.66 10.00 -9.66
CA ALA A 26 16.03 10.59 -10.94
C ALA A 26 17.54 10.92 -10.97
N GLU A 27 18.10 11.14 -12.14
CA GLU A 27 19.50 11.54 -12.26
C GLU A 27 19.74 12.96 -11.73
N THR A 28 18.71 13.81 -11.74
CA THR A 28 18.77 15.21 -11.28
C THR A 28 17.63 15.58 -10.34
N GLY A 29 17.71 16.77 -9.75
CA GLY A 29 16.61 17.44 -9.06
C GLY A 29 15.93 18.51 -9.92
N ASP A 30 16.15 18.51 -11.22
CA ASP A 30 15.63 19.52 -12.12
C ASP A 30 14.10 19.48 -12.23
N THR A 31 13.51 20.63 -12.44
CA THR A 31 12.07 20.72 -12.75
C THR A 31 11.72 19.91 -13.99
N GLY A 32 10.67 19.11 -13.90
CA GLY A 32 10.22 18.25 -15.00
C GLY A 32 10.63 16.79 -14.88
N GLU A 33 11.53 16.42 -13.97
CA GLU A 33 11.75 14.99 -13.63
C GLU A 33 10.44 14.39 -13.15
N PHE A 34 10.11 13.16 -13.58
CA PHE A 34 8.83 12.54 -13.26
C PHE A 34 8.89 11.04 -13.01
N LEU A 35 7.94 10.57 -12.21
CA LEU A 35 7.61 9.16 -12.04
C LEU A 35 6.12 8.95 -12.34
N SER A 36 5.81 7.98 -13.20
CA SER A 36 4.44 7.62 -13.57
C SER A 36 4.16 6.14 -13.30
N LEU A 37 3.03 5.88 -12.66
CA LEU A 37 2.49 4.54 -12.41
C LEU A 37 1.45 4.18 -13.48
N ASP A 38 1.38 2.90 -13.84
CA ASP A 38 0.27 2.29 -14.57
C ASP A 38 -0.37 1.24 -13.64
N LEU A 39 -1.62 1.45 -13.29
CA LEU A 39 -2.40 0.54 -12.44
C LEU A 39 -2.90 -0.71 -13.19
N GLY A 40 -2.58 -0.82 -14.49
CA GLY A 40 -2.98 -1.94 -15.34
C GLY A 40 -4.38 -1.74 -15.96
N GLU A 41 -5.31 -1.24 -15.20
CA GLU A 41 -6.69 -0.92 -15.61
C GLU A 41 -7.17 0.41 -15.02
N VAL A 42 -8.36 0.85 -15.43
CA VAL A 42 -8.99 2.02 -14.83
C VAL A 42 -9.57 1.63 -13.48
N CYS A 43 -9.00 2.18 -12.41
CA CYS A 43 -9.38 1.94 -11.02
C CYS A 43 -10.13 3.15 -10.45
N GLU A 44 -10.89 2.94 -9.39
CA GLU A 44 -11.43 3.98 -8.52
C GLU A 44 -10.36 4.36 -7.49
N VAL A 45 -9.71 5.51 -7.66
CA VAL A 45 -8.71 6.03 -6.74
C VAL A 45 -9.36 6.93 -5.70
N ARG A 46 -9.01 6.75 -4.43
CA ARG A 46 -9.56 7.49 -3.26
C ARG A 46 -8.52 8.25 -2.48
N ALA A 47 -7.29 7.75 -2.42
CA ALA A 47 -6.17 8.45 -1.80
C ALA A 47 -4.85 8.06 -2.44
N ILE A 48 -3.86 8.92 -2.27
CA ILE A 48 -2.51 8.74 -2.82
C ILE A 48 -1.53 9.10 -1.72
N GLN A 49 -0.52 8.27 -1.52
CA GLN A 49 0.58 8.54 -0.60
C GLN A 49 1.88 8.63 -1.39
N ILE A 50 2.64 9.68 -1.12
CA ILE A 50 3.96 9.90 -1.69
C ILE A 50 4.93 10.08 -0.53
N ASN A 51 5.98 9.27 -0.50
CA ASN A 51 7.08 9.43 0.44
C ASN A 51 8.33 9.79 -0.37
N PHE A 52 8.85 10.98 -0.14
CA PHE A 52 10.09 11.41 -0.77
C PHE A 52 11.29 10.79 -0.07
N ALA A 53 12.41 10.67 -0.78
CA ALA A 53 13.71 10.30 -0.24
C ALA A 53 14.69 11.46 -0.44
N ASP A 54 15.66 11.57 0.48
CA ASP A 54 16.61 12.69 0.53
C ASP A 54 17.93 12.35 -0.17
N GLU A 55 17.86 11.88 -1.42
CA GLU A 55 19.07 11.56 -2.19
C GLU A 55 19.87 12.81 -2.52
N ASP A 56 21.06 12.90 -1.95
CA ASP A 56 21.95 14.07 -2.06
C ASP A 56 21.33 15.40 -1.52
N ALA A 57 20.25 15.31 -0.72
CA ALA A 57 19.57 16.50 -0.18
C ALA A 57 20.45 17.23 0.85
N GLN A 58 20.41 18.56 0.82
CA GLN A 58 21.05 19.43 1.81
C GLN A 58 19.97 20.23 2.52
N LEU A 59 19.46 19.64 3.61
CA LEU A 59 18.36 20.21 4.38
C LEU A 59 18.87 21.33 5.28
N SER A 60 18.24 22.48 5.21
CA SER A 60 18.60 23.70 5.97
C SER A 60 17.54 24.14 6.98
N GLY A 61 16.35 23.50 6.96
CA GLY A 61 15.19 23.86 7.77
C GLY A 61 14.48 25.13 7.28
N GLY A 62 14.65 25.49 6.00
CA GLY A 62 14.04 26.65 5.38
C GLY A 62 12.97 26.33 4.32
N VAL A 63 12.41 27.38 3.70
CA VAL A 63 11.43 27.23 2.60
C VAL A 63 12.04 26.48 1.40
N SER A 64 13.35 26.52 1.23
CA SER A 64 14.08 25.77 0.21
C SER A 64 14.06 24.25 0.43
N ASP A 65 13.63 23.77 1.60
CA ASP A 65 13.57 22.35 1.93
C ASP A 65 12.22 21.71 1.56
N THR A 66 11.34 22.46 0.88
CA THR A 66 10.02 21.98 0.48
C THR A 66 10.06 21.10 -0.76
N TYR A 67 9.22 20.05 -0.78
CA TYR A 67 8.93 19.26 -1.97
C TYR A 67 7.72 19.84 -2.69
N GLN A 68 7.94 20.37 -3.90
CA GLN A 68 6.88 20.92 -4.75
C GLN A 68 6.78 20.08 -6.03
N TYR A 69 5.57 19.67 -6.38
CA TYR A 69 5.35 18.79 -7.50
C TYR A 69 3.95 18.95 -8.11
N HIS A 70 3.79 18.54 -9.35
CA HIS A 70 2.47 18.29 -9.93
C HIS A 70 2.08 16.84 -9.72
N LEU A 71 0.86 16.62 -9.19
CA LEU A 71 0.23 15.31 -9.14
C LEU A 71 -0.87 15.29 -10.18
N GLU A 72 -0.80 14.34 -11.10
CA GLU A 72 -1.70 14.25 -12.24
C GLU A 72 -2.23 12.83 -12.42
N THR A 73 -3.40 12.72 -13.03
CA THR A 73 -4.09 11.48 -13.34
C THR A 73 -4.48 11.40 -14.80
N SER A 74 -4.57 10.16 -15.32
CA SER A 74 -5.05 9.91 -16.68
C SER A 74 -5.71 8.53 -16.78
N THR A 75 -6.70 8.40 -17.66
CA THR A 75 -7.30 7.10 -18.02
C THR A 75 -6.68 6.49 -19.28
N ASP A 76 -6.01 7.29 -20.11
CA ASP A 76 -5.48 6.88 -21.43
C ASP A 76 -3.95 7.07 -21.57
N GLY A 77 -3.30 7.65 -20.54
CA GLY A 77 -1.87 7.96 -20.54
C GLY A 77 -1.46 9.12 -21.47
N LYS A 78 -2.44 9.80 -22.08
CA LYS A 78 -2.21 10.89 -23.03
C LYS A 78 -2.75 12.23 -22.51
N LYS A 79 -3.97 12.21 -21.98
CA LYS A 79 -4.63 13.40 -21.42
C LYS A 79 -4.51 13.35 -19.90
N TRP A 80 -3.79 14.30 -19.33
CA TRP A 80 -3.51 14.41 -17.91
C TRP A 80 -4.38 15.49 -17.27
N LYS A 81 -4.83 15.22 -16.05
CA LYS A 81 -5.62 16.16 -15.24
C LYS A 81 -4.96 16.30 -13.88
N PRO A 82 -4.84 17.52 -13.34
CA PRO A 82 -4.25 17.75 -12.03
C PRO A 82 -5.12 17.11 -10.92
N VAL A 83 -4.46 16.64 -9.88
CA VAL A 83 -5.05 16.10 -8.65
C VAL A 83 -4.56 16.96 -7.48
N GLY A 84 -5.25 18.06 -7.20
CA GLY A 84 -4.84 19.02 -6.18
C GLY A 84 -3.64 19.87 -6.60
N GLU A 85 -3.38 20.92 -5.84
CA GLU A 85 -2.28 21.86 -6.07
C GLU A 85 -1.15 21.60 -5.06
N LYS A 86 -0.02 21.12 -5.54
CA LYS A 86 1.16 20.81 -4.74
C LYS A 86 2.41 21.57 -5.18
N SER A 87 2.32 22.33 -6.28
CA SER A 87 3.44 23.08 -6.83
C SER A 87 3.73 24.40 -6.08
N LEU A 88 2.81 24.83 -5.20
CA LEU A 88 2.95 26.06 -4.40
C LEU A 88 3.14 25.78 -2.90
N ARG A 89 3.51 24.57 -2.52
CA ARG A 89 3.73 24.22 -1.10
C ARG A 89 4.90 25.00 -0.52
N ILE A 90 4.71 25.44 0.72
CA ILE A 90 5.74 26.15 1.50
C ILE A 90 6.07 25.41 2.81
N THR A 91 5.43 24.25 3.04
CA THR A 91 5.67 23.42 4.22
C THR A 91 6.61 22.26 3.86
N ASP A 92 7.65 22.08 4.66
CA ASP A 92 8.49 20.90 4.60
C ASP A 92 7.68 19.66 5.00
N THR A 93 7.57 18.73 4.08
CA THR A 93 6.85 17.47 4.31
C THR A 93 7.42 16.40 3.38
N GLN A 94 8.19 15.48 3.94
CA GLN A 94 8.71 14.31 3.22
C GLN A 94 7.63 13.28 2.88
N HIS A 95 6.51 13.28 3.62
CA HIS A 95 5.40 12.36 3.42
C HIS A 95 4.14 13.15 3.11
N ASP A 96 3.54 12.90 1.97
CA ASP A 96 2.28 13.52 1.59
C ASP A 96 1.19 12.46 1.41
N TYR A 97 0.06 12.68 2.06
CA TYR A 97 -1.12 11.84 1.96
C TYR A 97 -2.30 12.65 1.43
N VAL A 98 -2.62 12.43 0.17
CA VAL A 98 -3.65 13.17 -0.57
C VAL A 98 -4.94 12.36 -0.55
N VAL A 99 -5.92 12.78 0.26
CA VAL A 99 -7.26 12.21 0.26
C VAL A 99 -8.11 12.97 -0.75
N LEU A 100 -8.78 12.25 -1.63
CA LEU A 100 -9.67 12.82 -2.64
C LEU A 100 -11.07 13.01 -2.05
N GLU A 101 -11.66 14.19 -2.22
CA GLU A 101 -13.05 14.45 -1.78
C GLU A 101 -14.06 13.52 -2.44
N LYS A 102 -13.80 13.14 -3.69
CA LYS A 102 -14.59 12.18 -4.46
C LYS A 102 -13.66 11.17 -5.13
N PRO A 103 -14.09 9.90 -5.24
CA PRO A 103 -13.34 8.91 -6.00
C PRO A 103 -13.07 9.38 -7.42
N LEU A 104 -11.90 9.06 -7.93
CA LEU A 104 -11.43 9.45 -9.25
C LEU A 104 -11.13 8.21 -10.10
N ALA A 105 -11.71 8.13 -11.30
CA ALA A 105 -11.36 7.09 -12.25
C ALA A 105 -9.99 7.36 -12.88
N SER A 106 -9.02 6.47 -12.66
CA SER A 106 -7.66 6.61 -13.16
C SER A 106 -7.03 5.26 -13.47
N ARG A 107 -6.26 5.20 -14.55
CA ARG A 107 -5.32 4.12 -14.81
C ARG A 107 -3.87 4.57 -14.57
N TYR A 108 -3.56 5.82 -14.85
CA TYR A 108 -2.20 6.34 -14.74
C TYR A 108 -2.16 7.49 -13.73
N LEU A 109 -1.16 7.48 -12.88
CA LEU A 109 -0.83 8.58 -11.99
C LEU A 109 0.60 9.01 -12.26
N ARG A 110 0.85 10.32 -12.18
CA ARG A 110 2.17 10.88 -12.39
C ARG A 110 2.46 11.97 -11.35
N ILE A 111 3.65 11.93 -10.81
CA ILE A 111 4.24 13.05 -10.08
C ILE A 111 5.35 13.64 -10.92
N THR A 112 5.36 14.97 -11.05
CA THR A 112 6.37 15.70 -11.80
C THR A 112 7.00 16.74 -10.89
N ASN A 113 8.31 16.72 -10.76
CA ASN A 113 9.07 17.64 -9.93
C ASN A 113 8.88 19.11 -10.37
N VAL A 114 8.64 19.98 -9.40
CA VAL A 114 8.72 21.44 -9.54
C VAL A 114 9.92 21.95 -8.75
N HIS A 115 10.07 21.47 -7.52
CA HIS A 115 11.19 21.81 -6.64
C HIS A 115 11.43 20.69 -5.62
N VAL A 116 12.68 20.38 -5.37
CA VAL A 116 13.14 19.53 -4.26
C VAL A 116 14.19 20.29 -3.46
N PRO A 117 14.42 19.95 -2.19
CA PRO A 117 15.63 20.35 -1.48
C PRO A 117 16.87 20.02 -2.30
N ALA A 118 17.96 20.77 -2.12
CA ALA A 118 19.20 20.55 -2.87
C ALA A 118 19.54 19.06 -2.93
N GLY A 119 19.57 18.48 -4.13
CA GLY A 119 19.72 17.04 -4.33
C GLY A 119 18.96 16.56 -5.56
N LYS A 120 18.39 15.35 -5.48
CA LYS A 120 17.72 14.69 -6.60
C LYS A 120 16.25 14.47 -6.31
N PHE A 121 15.43 14.41 -7.37
CA PHE A 121 14.04 14.04 -7.22
C PHE A 121 13.94 12.54 -6.95
N SER A 122 13.58 12.20 -5.72
CA SER A 122 13.65 10.81 -5.23
C SER A 122 12.40 10.44 -4.45
N VAL A 123 11.92 9.20 -4.63
CA VAL A 123 10.67 8.69 -4.04
C VAL A 123 10.90 7.31 -3.46
N SER A 124 10.67 7.16 -2.15
CA SER A 124 10.75 5.89 -1.42
C SER A 124 9.40 5.17 -1.32
N GLY A 125 8.31 5.81 -1.70
CA GLY A 125 7.00 5.17 -1.73
C GLY A 125 5.99 5.96 -2.53
N PHE A 126 5.36 5.32 -3.50
CA PHE A 126 4.24 5.89 -4.26
C PHE A 126 3.08 4.90 -4.22
N ARG A 127 2.17 5.09 -3.27
CA ARG A 127 1.03 4.21 -3.02
C ARG A 127 -0.25 4.84 -3.50
N VAL A 128 -1.11 4.01 -4.09
CA VAL A 128 -2.43 4.41 -4.58
C VAL A 128 -3.48 3.55 -3.89
N PHE A 129 -4.39 4.21 -3.19
CA PHE A 129 -5.46 3.55 -2.44
C PHE A 129 -6.78 3.73 -3.17
N GLY A 130 -7.49 2.62 -3.34
CA GLY A 130 -8.74 2.65 -4.06
C GLY A 130 -9.28 1.25 -4.31
N LYS A 131 -9.91 1.09 -5.46
CA LYS A 131 -10.56 -0.16 -5.83
C LYS A 131 -10.42 -0.40 -7.33
N ALA A 132 -9.99 -1.61 -7.69
CA ALA A 132 -9.99 -2.06 -9.07
C ALA A 132 -11.41 -2.31 -9.58
N ASN A 133 -11.60 -2.27 -10.88
CA ASN A 133 -12.88 -2.53 -11.51
C ASN A 133 -13.09 -4.04 -11.74
N LYS A 134 -12.97 -4.82 -10.66
CA LYS A 134 -13.20 -6.25 -10.66
C LYS A 134 -13.97 -6.67 -9.40
N PRO A 135 -14.64 -7.84 -9.40
CA PRO A 135 -15.33 -8.33 -8.21
C PRO A 135 -14.34 -8.60 -7.06
N ALA A 136 -14.84 -8.51 -5.83
CA ALA A 136 -14.14 -9.06 -4.68
C ALA A 136 -14.02 -10.58 -4.82
N PRO A 137 -13.01 -11.22 -4.20
CA PRO A 137 -12.81 -12.66 -4.30
C PRO A 137 -13.95 -13.42 -3.61
N SER A 138 -14.06 -14.71 -3.90
CA SER A 138 -14.98 -15.60 -3.18
C SER A 138 -14.61 -15.69 -1.71
N MET A 139 -15.57 -16.05 -0.86
CA MET A 139 -15.35 -16.27 0.57
C MET A 139 -14.46 -17.50 0.80
N VAL A 140 -13.65 -17.48 1.85
CA VAL A 140 -12.99 -18.67 2.37
C VAL A 140 -14.06 -19.58 3.01
N ASP A 141 -14.41 -20.65 2.34
CA ASP A 141 -15.48 -21.57 2.76
C ASP A 141 -15.02 -22.66 3.72
N SER A 142 -13.72 -22.98 3.73
CA SER A 142 -13.16 -24.04 4.56
C SER A 142 -11.83 -23.60 5.17
N TRP A 143 -11.77 -23.67 6.50
CA TRP A 143 -10.54 -23.46 7.24
C TRP A 143 -10.56 -24.23 8.57
N ARG A 144 -9.36 -24.48 9.12
CA ARG A 144 -9.16 -25.08 10.43
C ARG A 144 -8.03 -24.41 11.19
N GLY A 145 -8.12 -24.39 12.50
CA GLY A 145 -7.08 -23.89 13.38
C GLY A 145 -6.80 -24.88 14.52
N LEU A 146 -5.55 -24.93 14.97
CA LEU A 146 -5.10 -25.71 16.11
C LEU A 146 -4.14 -24.91 16.96
N ARG A 147 -4.33 -24.94 18.30
CA ARG A 147 -3.34 -24.46 19.25
C ARG A 147 -2.22 -25.49 19.37
N ASP A 148 -0.97 -25.01 19.46
CA ASP A 148 0.15 -25.90 19.71
C ASP A 148 0.03 -26.50 21.11
N VAL A 149 0.14 -27.82 21.19
CA VAL A 149 -0.01 -28.57 22.46
C VAL A 149 1.15 -28.34 23.42
N ASN A 150 2.33 -28.00 22.91
CA ASN A 150 3.53 -27.73 23.69
C ASN A 150 3.68 -26.24 24.05
N ASP A 151 3.16 -25.36 23.21
CA ASP A 151 3.16 -23.92 23.45
C ASP A 151 1.84 -23.29 22.99
N ARG A 152 0.88 -23.22 23.88
CA ARG A 152 -0.46 -22.69 23.61
C ARG A 152 -0.47 -21.18 23.23
N ARG A 153 0.68 -20.50 23.23
CA ARG A 153 0.79 -19.15 22.69
C ARG A 153 0.81 -19.12 21.16
N ASN A 154 0.92 -20.28 20.53
CA ASN A 154 0.93 -20.43 19.08
C ASN A 154 -0.38 -21.08 18.59
N ALA A 155 -0.91 -20.59 17.48
CA ALA A 155 -2.03 -21.18 16.76
C ALA A 155 -1.70 -21.29 15.27
N THR A 156 -1.80 -22.50 14.72
CA THR A 156 -1.67 -22.71 13.27
C THR A 156 -3.04 -22.71 12.63
N LEU A 157 -3.22 -21.88 11.61
CA LEU A 157 -4.43 -21.85 10.79
C LEU A 157 -4.09 -22.27 9.36
N ARG A 158 -5.00 -23.03 8.73
CA ARG A 158 -4.93 -23.45 7.33
C ARG A 158 -6.30 -23.32 6.69
N TRP A 159 -6.34 -22.84 5.45
CA TRP A 159 -7.58 -22.64 4.70
C TRP A 159 -7.45 -23.08 3.25
N ASN A 160 -8.60 -23.23 2.58
CA ASN A 160 -8.60 -23.48 1.14
C ASN A 160 -8.13 -22.25 0.38
N ASN A 161 -7.39 -22.46 -0.69
CA ASN A 161 -7.03 -21.37 -1.59
C ASN A 161 -8.28 -20.83 -2.31
N VAL A 162 -8.38 -19.51 -2.43
CA VAL A 162 -9.43 -18.82 -3.19
C VAL A 162 -8.77 -18.25 -4.45
N GLU A 163 -9.23 -18.68 -5.63
CA GLU A 163 -8.56 -18.45 -6.92
C GLU A 163 -8.29 -16.96 -7.20
N ASP A 164 -9.26 -16.11 -6.92
CA ASP A 164 -9.16 -14.66 -7.18
C ASP A 164 -8.63 -13.84 -5.99
N ALA A 165 -8.21 -14.48 -4.90
CA ALA A 165 -7.65 -13.78 -3.75
C ALA A 165 -6.18 -13.46 -3.95
N VAL A 166 -5.79 -12.22 -3.65
CA VAL A 166 -4.40 -11.76 -3.56
C VAL A 166 -3.85 -12.02 -2.16
N GLY A 167 -4.73 -12.05 -1.18
CA GLY A 167 -4.36 -12.32 0.20
C GLY A 167 -5.57 -12.53 1.10
N TYR A 168 -5.26 -12.73 2.39
CA TYR A 168 -6.21 -13.05 3.43
C TYR A 168 -5.97 -12.18 4.66
N ASN A 169 -7.06 -11.78 5.31
CA ASN A 169 -7.02 -11.08 6.59
C ASN A 169 -7.56 -12.02 7.68
N ILE A 170 -6.67 -12.45 8.56
CA ILE A 170 -7.02 -13.29 9.70
C ILE A 170 -7.47 -12.35 10.82
N ARG A 171 -8.77 -12.35 11.12
CA ARG A 171 -9.32 -11.63 12.27
C ARG A 171 -9.37 -12.55 13.47
N TYR A 172 -8.97 -12.08 14.64
CA TYR A 172 -9.04 -12.89 15.85
C TYR A 172 -9.23 -12.05 17.12
N GLY A 173 -9.72 -12.70 18.16
CA GLY A 173 -9.96 -12.10 19.46
C GLY A 173 -10.46 -13.11 20.48
N THR A 174 -10.75 -12.63 21.69
CA THR A 174 -11.15 -13.48 22.82
C THR A 174 -12.66 -13.73 22.91
N SER A 175 -13.44 -13.20 21.98
CA SER A 175 -14.88 -13.44 21.87
C SER A 175 -15.27 -13.46 20.38
N PRO A 176 -16.31 -14.23 19.98
CA PRO A 176 -16.71 -14.33 18.56
C PRO A 176 -17.23 -12.99 17.99
N ASP A 177 -17.71 -12.09 18.82
CA ASP A 177 -18.17 -10.74 18.46
C ASP A 177 -17.07 -9.67 18.59
N LYS A 178 -15.85 -10.02 19.05
CA LYS A 178 -14.75 -9.11 19.37
C LYS A 178 -13.44 -9.57 18.73
N LEU A 179 -13.41 -9.62 17.40
CA LEU A 179 -12.23 -9.97 16.63
C LEU A 179 -11.43 -8.70 16.31
N TYR A 180 -10.74 -8.15 17.29
CA TYR A 180 -10.04 -6.85 17.17
C TYR A 180 -8.64 -6.92 16.60
N HIS A 181 -8.04 -8.11 16.56
CA HIS A 181 -6.71 -8.31 16.01
C HIS A 181 -6.80 -8.74 14.55
N ASN A 182 -5.84 -8.29 13.76
CA ASN A 182 -5.74 -8.63 12.34
C ASN A 182 -4.33 -9.09 12.01
N TYR A 183 -4.23 -10.04 11.10
CA TYR A 183 -2.98 -10.47 10.51
C TYR A 183 -3.19 -10.66 9.00
N ILE A 184 -2.38 -9.99 8.18
CA ILE A 184 -2.47 -10.07 6.72
C ILE A 184 -1.50 -11.12 6.20
N VAL A 185 -1.98 -11.99 5.31
CA VAL A 185 -1.21 -13.04 4.64
C VAL A 185 -1.32 -12.85 3.14
N TYR A 186 -0.19 -12.83 2.44
CA TYR A 186 -0.13 -12.77 0.99
C TYR A 186 0.46 -14.06 0.42
N GLY A 187 -0.14 -14.58 -0.65
CA GLY A 187 0.41 -15.68 -1.44
C GLY A 187 0.54 -17.02 -0.70
N ASP A 188 -0.06 -17.16 0.47
CA ASP A 188 -0.04 -18.36 1.27
C ASP A 188 -1.45 -18.67 1.83
N ASN A 189 -1.68 -19.91 2.20
CA ASN A 189 -2.94 -20.39 2.80
C ASN A 189 -2.73 -21.06 4.17
N GLU A 190 -1.61 -20.75 4.81
CA GLU A 190 -1.25 -21.17 6.17
C GLU A 190 -0.58 -20.05 6.93
N ILE A 191 -0.80 -19.97 8.24
CA ILE A 191 -0.11 -19.05 9.14
C ILE A 191 0.02 -19.64 10.54
N ILE A 192 1.11 -19.28 11.21
CA ILE A 192 1.26 -19.51 12.65
C ILE A 192 1.16 -18.15 13.35
N ILE A 193 0.05 -17.90 14.01
CA ILE A 193 -0.13 -16.74 14.90
C ILE A 193 0.59 -17.05 16.21
N LYS A 194 1.48 -16.16 16.60
CA LYS A 194 2.31 -16.28 17.81
C LYS A 194 1.94 -15.22 18.84
N GLY A 195 2.32 -15.48 20.12
CA GLY A 195 2.15 -14.49 21.20
C GLY A 195 0.73 -14.39 21.75
N LEU A 196 -0.11 -15.37 21.51
CA LEU A 196 -1.42 -15.47 22.17
C LEU A 196 -1.23 -15.74 23.68
N HIS A 197 -2.21 -15.36 24.49
CA HIS A 197 -2.21 -15.75 25.90
C HIS A 197 -2.53 -17.25 26.05
N ALA A 198 -1.72 -18.00 26.79
CA ALA A 198 -1.84 -19.45 26.86
C ALA A 198 -3.17 -19.92 27.47
N GLU A 199 -3.67 -19.22 28.49
CA GLU A 199 -4.87 -19.55 29.24
C GLU A 199 -6.17 -19.04 28.61
N TRP A 200 -6.09 -18.15 27.59
CA TRP A 200 -7.28 -17.53 27.01
C TRP A 200 -7.77 -18.33 25.82
N GLU A 201 -9.07 -18.29 25.61
CA GLU A 201 -9.71 -18.77 24.39
C GLU A 201 -9.63 -17.72 23.30
N TYR A 202 -9.42 -18.17 22.08
CA TYR A 202 -9.39 -17.30 20.91
C TYR A 202 -10.30 -17.81 19.81
N TYR A 203 -10.99 -16.86 19.20
CA TYR A 203 -11.87 -17.04 18.05
C TYR A 203 -11.22 -16.43 16.83
N PHE A 204 -11.37 -17.09 15.69
CA PHE A 204 -10.77 -16.67 14.43
C PHE A 204 -11.80 -16.64 13.31
N ALA A 205 -11.60 -15.77 12.35
CA ALA A 205 -12.28 -15.72 11.06
C ALA A 205 -11.29 -15.31 9.97
N ILE A 206 -11.52 -15.73 8.74
CA ILE A 206 -10.62 -15.48 7.62
C ILE A 206 -11.38 -14.77 6.51
N ASP A 207 -10.99 -13.55 6.20
CA ASP A 207 -11.49 -12.77 5.07
C ASP A 207 -10.55 -13.00 3.88
N SER A 208 -11.06 -13.02 2.67
CA SER A 208 -10.28 -12.99 1.44
C SER A 208 -10.32 -11.58 0.84
N PHE A 209 -9.26 -11.15 0.17
CA PHE A 209 -9.24 -9.86 -0.51
C PHE A 209 -8.43 -9.89 -1.82
N ASN A 210 -8.80 -9.00 -2.70
CA ASN A 210 -8.06 -8.62 -3.89
C ASN A 210 -8.22 -7.11 -4.12
N GLU A 211 -7.74 -6.59 -5.24
CA GLU A 211 -7.85 -5.18 -5.56
C GLU A 211 -9.32 -4.74 -5.86
N GLY A 212 -10.24 -5.69 -6.12
CA GLY A 212 -11.67 -5.43 -6.27
C GLY A 212 -12.42 -5.26 -4.96
N GLY A 213 -11.89 -5.78 -3.84
CA GLY A 213 -12.50 -5.64 -2.52
C GLY A 213 -12.18 -6.77 -1.55
N ILE A 214 -12.90 -6.75 -0.43
CA ILE A 214 -12.77 -7.72 0.67
C ILE A 214 -14.08 -8.50 0.78
N THR A 215 -13.98 -9.83 0.80
CA THR A 215 -15.09 -10.72 1.16
C THR A 215 -14.87 -11.25 2.56
N ARG A 216 -15.79 -10.90 3.47
CA ARG A 216 -15.70 -11.29 4.86
C ARG A 216 -16.03 -12.77 5.04
N GLY A 217 -15.18 -13.47 5.79
CA GLY A 217 -15.47 -14.80 6.27
C GLY A 217 -16.57 -14.79 7.35
N GLU A 218 -17.62 -15.57 7.13
CA GLU A 218 -18.74 -15.68 8.08
C GLU A 218 -18.47 -16.72 9.17
N LYS A 219 -17.62 -17.69 8.87
CA LYS A 219 -17.25 -18.74 9.81
C LYS A 219 -16.33 -18.19 10.90
N VAL A 220 -16.86 -18.10 12.13
CA VAL A 220 -16.09 -17.74 13.34
C VAL A 220 -16.00 -18.97 14.23
N GLU A 221 -14.79 -19.45 14.46
CA GLU A 221 -14.57 -20.66 15.27
C GLU A 221 -13.56 -20.42 16.38
N LYS A 222 -13.79 -21.09 17.50
CA LYS A 222 -12.82 -21.23 18.58
C LYS A 222 -11.73 -22.20 18.19
N VAL A 223 -10.48 -21.80 18.33
CA VAL A 223 -9.31 -22.63 18.09
C VAL A 223 -8.79 -23.18 19.43
N LEU A 224 -8.84 -24.50 19.59
CA LEU A 224 -8.50 -25.23 20.80
C LEU A 224 -7.07 -25.76 20.78
#